data_206176c8ab61d029ac2cf1b55faba8bc
#
_entry.id   206176c8ab61d029ac2cf1b55faba8bc
#
_cell.length_a   1.000
_cell.length_b   1.000
_cell.length_c   1.000
_cell.angle_alpha   90.00
_cell.angle_beta   90.00
_cell.angle_gamma   90.00
#
_symmetry.space_group_name_H-M   'P 1'
#
loop_
_entity.id
_entity.type
_entity.pdbx_description
1 polymer ?
#
loop_
_entity_poly.entity_id
_entity_poly.type
_entity_poly.pdbx_seq_one_letter_code
_entity_poly.pdbx_strand_id
1 'polypeptide(L)'
;METGKGKVESAPSISRAPLVRDFTDLEAWQVARELRRDVYAVCKVFPREETFGLTSQIKRAAVSVTANIAEGFGRFSYQENIQFCRQSRGSVYEVRDHLTTALDAGFLSKETFDGLEAKAISVVKLLNGYIRATTLRKNSKGVAH
;
A
#
# COMPACT_ATOMS: atom_id res chain seq x y z
N MET A 1 -30.14 -34.52 14.30
CA MET A 1 -29.74 -34.12 14.43
C MET A 1 -28.86 -33.55 14.51
N GLU A 2 -28.32 -33.06 14.59
CA GLU A 2 -27.56 -32.43 14.72
C GLU A 2 -26.91 -31.97 14.94
N THR A 3 -26.54 -31.63 14.92
CA THR A 3 -25.96 -31.18 15.11
C THR A 3 -25.17 -30.47 15.50
N GLY A 4 -25.13 -30.02 15.68
CA GLY A 4 -24.48 -29.20 16.12
C GLY A 4 -23.46 -29.02 16.46
N LYS A 5 -22.92 -29.29 16.30
CA LYS A 5 -22.07 -29.18 16.55
C LYS A 5 -21.35 -28.46 16.59
N GLY A 6 -21.35 -28.20 16.68
CA GLY A 6 -20.73 -27.61 16.97
C GLY A 6 -19.74 -26.97 16.88
N LYS A 7 -19.86 -26.15 16.70
CA LYS A 7 -18.97 -25.43 16.60
C LYS A 7 -18.40 -25.02 17.63
N VAL A 8 -17.49 -25.44 17.86
CA VAL A 8 -16.80 -25.02 18.84
C VAL A 8 -16.22 -23.83 18.57
N GLU A 9 -16.64 -22.94 19.08
CA GLU A 9 -16.07 -21.81 18.96
C GLU A 9 -14.97 -21.79 19.66
N SER A 10 -13.99 -22.09 19.19
CA SER A 10 -12.80 -21.96 19.82
C SER A 10 -12.67 -20.61 20.26
N ALA A 11 -12.30 -20.46 21.38
CA ALA A 11 -11.93 -19.26 21.94
C ALA A 11 -11.27 -18.46 20.90
N PRO A 12 -11.57 -17.27 20.84
CA PRO A 12 -11.01 -16.43 19.91
C PRO A 12 -9.59 -16.61 20.05
N SER A 13 -9.11 -17.31 19.23
CA SER A 13 -7.76 -17.44 19.20
C SER A 13 -7.27 -16.08 19.16
N ILE A 14 -6.49 -15.74 20.01
CA ILE A 14 -5.74 -14.62 19.93
C ILE A 14 -5.14 -14.72 18.63
N SER A 15 -5.67 -14.08 17.71
CA SER A 15 -5.10 -14.19 16.42
C SER A 15 -3.77 -13.55 16.52
N ARG A 16 -2.79 -14.31 16.51
CA ARG A 16 -1.48 -13.79 16.38
C ARG A 16 -1.40 -13.19 15.03
N ALA A 17 -0.99 -11.99 14.98
CA ALA A 17 -0.65 -11.38 13.72
C ALA A 17 0.30 -12.34 13.02
N PRO A 18 0.15 -12.55 11.71
CA PRO A 18 1.06 -13.39 10.97
C PRO A 18 2.48 -12.93 11.19
N LEU A 19 3.38 -13.86 11.36
CA LEU A 19 4.78 -13.51 11.53
C LEU A 19 5.30 -12.84 10.25
N VAL A 20 5.82 -11.65 10.40
CA VAL A 20 6.39 -10.91 9.28
C VAL A 20 7.85 -11.31 9.13
N ARG A 21 8.18 -11.97 8.04
CA ARG A 21 9.55 -12.40 7.76
C ARG A 21 10.17 -11.63 6.62
N ASP A 22 9.36 -11.08 5.74
CA ASP A 22 9.82 -10.39 4.56
C ASP A 22 8.85 -9.25 4.25
N PHE A 23 9.29 -8.30 3.44
CA PHE A 23 8.41 -7.19 3.07
C PHE A 23 7.15 -7.70 2.35
N THR A 24 7.23 -8.84 1.68
CA THR A 24 6.08 -9.42 0.97
C THR A 24 4.98 -9.87 1.93
N ASP A 25 5.28 -9.98 3.22
CA ASP A 25 4.30 -10.34 4.22
C ASP A 25 3.55 -9.11 4.74
N LEU A 26 4.03 -7.91 4.45
CA LEU A 26 3.40 -6.68 4.93
C LEU A 26 2.12 -6.40 4.14
N GLU A 27 1.03 -6.21 4.86
CA GLU A 27 -0.25 -5.93 4.21
C GLU A 27 -0.18 -4.66 3.37
N ALA A 28 0.51 -3.64 3.86
CA ALA A 28 0.67 -2.40 3.10
C ALA A 28 1.34 -2.67 1.75
N TRP A 29 2.36 -3.53 1.73
CA TRP A 29 3.02 -3.86 0.47
C TRP A 29 2.11 -4.65 -0.46
N GLN A 30 1.34 -5.59 0.11
CA GLN A 30 0.45 -6.44 -0.69
C GLN A 30 -0.62 -5.61 -1.41
N VAL A 31 -1.23 -4.67 -0.71
CA VAL A 31 -2.25 -3.81 -1.31
C VAL A 31 -1.62 -2.80 -2.26
N ALA A 32 -0.42 -2.31 -1.93
CA ALA A 32 0.33 -1.43 -2.83
C ALA A 32 0.68 -2.15 -4.14
N ARG A 33 1.00 -3.44 -4.08
CA ARG A 33 1.25 -4.25 -5.28
C ARG A 33 0.00 -4.34 -6.14
N GLU A 34 -1.16 -4.54 -5.52
CA GLU A 34 -2.42 -4.56 -6.27
C GLU A 34 -2.67 -3.22 -6.94
N LEU A 35 -2.43 -2.13 -6.24
CA LEU A 35 -2.58 -0.79 -6.81
C LEU A 35 -1.65 -0.63 -8.02
N ARG A 36 -0.40 -1.05 -7.90
CA ARG A 36 0.58 -0.98 -8.99
C ARG A 36 0.10 -1.77 -10.21
N ARG A 37 -0.43 -2.99 -9.97
CA ARG A 37 -0.96 -3.81 -11.05
C ARG A 37 -2.13 -3.13 -11.74
N ASP A 38 -3.03 -2.54 -10.95
CA ASP A 38 -4.20 -1.86 -11.49
C ASP A 38 -3.80 -0.62 -12.29
N VAL A 39 -2.79 0.11 -11.81
CA VAL A 39 -2.26 1.27 -12.54
C VAL A 39 -1.69 0.82 -13.89
N TYR A 40 -0.91 -0.25 -13.90
CA TYR A 40 -0.36 -0.74 -15.16
C TYR A 40 -1.46 -1.16 -16.12
N ALA A 41 -2.50 -1.82 -15.60
CA ALA A 41 -3.61 -2.27 -16.42
C ALA A 41 -4.36 -1.09 -17.04
N VAL A 42 -4.64 -0.04 -16.24
CA VAL A 42 -5.40 1.09 -16.74
C VAL A 42 -4.58 1.92 -17.72
N CYS A 43 -3.27 1.91 -17.60
CA CYS A 43 -2.41 2.65 -18.51
C CYS A 43 -2.50 2.13 -19.95
N LYS A 44 -2.95 0.90 -20.12
CA LYS A 44 -3.07 0.31 -21.45
C LYS A 44 -4.10 1.04 -22.31
N VAL A 45 -5.06 1.72 -21.67
CA VAL A 45 -6.08 2.47 -22.42
C VAL A 45 -5.80 3.96 -22.48
N PHE A 46 -4.68 4.41 -21.90
CA PHE A 46 -4.30 5.81 -22.00
C PHE A 46 -3.85 6.11 -23.44
N PRO A 47 -4.03 7.34 -23.92
CA PRO A 47 -3.60 7.69 -25.26
C PRO A 47 -2.12 7.50 -25.46
N ARG A 48 -1.71 7.11 -26.66
CA ARG A 48 -0.32 6.89 -26.97
C ARG A 48 0.52 8.16 -26.75
N GLU A 49 -0.10 9.32 -26.94
CA GLU A 49 0.60 10.60 -26.73
C GLU A 49 1.10 10.76 -25.29
N GLU A 50 0.49 10.02 -24.36
CA GLU A 50 0.86 10.12 -22.94
C GLU A 50 1.95 9.13 -22.53
N THR A 51 2.48 8.36 -23.47
CA THR A 51 3.49 7.33 -23.16
C THR A 51 4.66 7.89 -22.38
N PHE A 52 5.18 9.05 -22.75
CA PHE A 52 6.29 9.69 -22.06
C PHE A 52 5.83 10.82 -21.13
N GLY A 53 4.54 10.96 -20.95
CA GLY A 53 3.93 11.96 -20.06
C GLY A 53 3.26 11.26 -18.90
N LEU A 54 1.93 11.37 -18.83
CA LEU A 54 1.16 10.87 -17.69
C LEU A 54 1.35 9.37 -17.46
N THR A 55 1.39 8.58 -18.52
CA THR A 55 1.59 7.13 -18.39
C THR A 55 2.90 6.82 -17.67
N SER A 56 3.98 7.47 -18.08
CA SER A 56 5.29 7.27 -17.47
C SER A 56 5.28 7.73 -16.01
N GLN A 57 4.66 8.86 -15.73
CA GLN A 57 4.64 9.43 -14.39
C GLN A 57 3.86 8.59 -13.40
N ILE A 58 2.69 8.11 -13.79
CA ILE A 58 1.86 7.34 -12.86
C ILE A 58 2.46 5.96 -12.61
N LYS A 59 3.07 5.35 -13.62
CA LYS A 59 3.75 4.08 -13.44
C LYS A 59 4.92 4.22 -12.49
N ARG A 60 5.71 5.28 -12.67
CA ARG A 60 6.86 5.54 -11.80
C ARG A 60 6.41 5.72 -10.35
N ALA A 61 5.35 6.50 -10.14
CA ALA A 61 4.83 6.73 -8.80
C ALA A 61 4.35 5.42 -8.17
N ALA A 62 3.63 4.60 -8.92
CA ALA A 62 3.11 3.33 -8.40
C ALA A 62 4.24 2.36 -8.04
N VAL A 63 5.29 2.29 -8.85
CA VAL A 63 6.47 1.47 -8.55
C VAL A 63 7.17 1.99 -7.31
N SER A 64 7.22 3.30 -7.14
CA SER A 64 7.88 3.93 -5.99
C SER A 64 7.18 3.57 -4.69
N VAL A 65 5.85 3.37 -4.71
CA VAL A 65 5.12 2.97 -3.50
C VAL A 65 5.67 1.66 -2.95
N THR A 66 5.70 0.62 -3.77
CA THR A 66 6.17 -0.70 -3.33
C THR A 66 7.67 -0.70 -3.07
N ALA A 67 8.44 0.00 -3.90
CA ALA A 67 9.89 0.02 -3.77
C ALA A 67 10.32 0.65 -2.43
N ASN A 68 9.66 1.73 -2.01
CA ASN A 68 10.01 2.38 -0.74
C ASN A 68 9.62 1.53 0.47
N ILE A 69 8.52 0.79 0.40
CA ILE A 69 8.16 -0.14 1.48
C ILE A 69 9.24 -1.21 1.62
N ALA A 70 9.64 -1.80 0.50
CA ALA A 70 10.64 -2.85 0.49
C ALA A 70 11.99 -2.32 0.98
N GLU A 71 12.38 -1.14 0.50
CA GLU A 71 13.63 -0.52 0.89
C GLU A 71 13.67 -0.27 2.41
N GLY A 72 12.60 0.29 2.95
CA GLY A 72 12.53 0.58 4.38
C GLY A 72 12.57 -0.67 5.22
N PHE A 73 11.90 -1.72 4.77
CA PHE A 73 11.90 -2.99 5.49
C PHE A 73 13.31 -3.57 5.56
N GLY A 74 14.13 -3.35 4.53
CA GLY A 74 15.49 -3.87 4.47
C GLY A 74 16.51 -3.06 5.27
N ARG A 75 16.09 -1.95 5.88
CA ARG A 75 17.02 -1.16 6.69
C ARG A 75 17.06 -1.69 8.11
N PHE A 76 18.21 -1.52 8.77
CA PHE A 76 18.36 -2.00 10.13
C PHE A 76 17.66 -1.14 11.17
N SER A 77 17.49 0.15 10.91
CA SER A 77 16.96 1.02 11.94
C SER A 77 15.47 1.27 11.70
N TYR A 78 14.73 1.33 12.81
CA TYR A 78 13.31 1.67 12.75
C TYR A 78 13.10 3.07 12.18
N GLN A 79 14.03 3.98 12.48
CA GLN A 79 13.94 5.36 11.99
C GLN A 79 13.99 5.39 10.46
N GLU A 80 14.90 4.63 9.85
CA GLU A 80 14.98 4.57 8.39
C GLU A 80 13.77 3.90 7.79
N ASN A 81 13.28 2.84 8.43
CA ASN A 81 12.08 2.15 7.96
C ASN A 81 10.90 3.14 7.92
N ILE A 82 10.72 3.92 8.99
CA ILE A 82 9.65 4.92 9.04
C ILE A 82 9.82 5.95 7.92
N GLN A 83 11.05 6.39 7.69
CA GLN A 83 11.33 7.41 6.68
C GLN A 83 10.96 6.91 5.27
N PHE A 84 11.33 5.67 4.94
CA PHE A 84 10.98 5.11 3.65
C PHE A 84 9.48 4.88 3.51
N CYS A 85 8.79 4.54 4.60
CA CYS A 85 7.35 4.41 4.57
C CYS A 85 6.67 5.77 4.33
N ARG A 86 7.25 6.84 4.84
CA ARG A 86 6.74 8.20 4.56
C ARG A 86 6.94 8.55 3.10
N GLN A 87 8.07 8.16 2.51
CA GLN A 87 8.31 8.37 1.08
C GLN A 87 7.32 7.57 0.25
N SER A 88 7.06 6.32 0.65
CA SER A 88 6.06 5.50 -0.01
C SER A 88 4.69 6.17 0.03
N ARG A 89 4.31 6.70 1.19
CA ARG A 89 3.03 7.39 1.35
C ARG A 89 2.94 8.60 0.43
N GLY A 90 4.02 9.36 0.32
CA GLY A 90 4.07 10.49 -0.62
C GLY A 90 3.85 10.04 -2.06
N SER A 91 4.42 8.88 -2.43
CA SER A 91 4.23 8.33 -3.76
C SER A 91 2.78 7.91 -4.00
N VAL A 92 2.06 7.45 -2.97
CA VAL A 92 0.64 7.14 -3.11
C VAL A 92 -0.15 8.41 -3.43
N TYR A 93 0.17 9.52 -2.76
CA TYR A 93 -0.50 10.78 -3.05
C TYR A 93 -0.20 11.24 -4.47
N GLU A 94 0.99 10.97 -4.95
CA GLU A 94 1.33 11.27 -6.34
C GLU A 94 0.51 10.44 -7.30
N VAL A 95 0.31 9.14 -7.02
CA VAL A 95 -0.57 8.29 -7.83
C VAL A 95 -1.99 8.87 -7.84
N ARG A 96 -2.48 9.31 -6.69
CA ARG A 96 -3.82 9.90 -6.59
C ARG A 96 -3.96 11.16 -7.44
N ASP A 97 -2.92 11.99 -7.43
CA ASP A 97 -2.92 13.20 -8.24
C ASP A 97 -2.95 12.86 -9.73
N HIS A 98 -2.14 11.90 -10.14
CA HIS A 98 -2.11 11.48 -11.55
C HIS A 98 -3.42 10.83 -11.98
N LEU A 99 -4.07 10.07 -11.08
CA LEU A 99 -5.39 9.51 -11.37
C LEU A 99 -6.42 10.61 -11.60
N THR A 100 -6.33 11.67 -10.82
CA THR A 100 -7.23 12.83 -10.97
C THR A 100 -6.98 13.50 -12.32
N THR A 101 -5.72 13.63 -12.71
CA THR A 101 -5.38 14.19 -14.02
C THR A 101 -5.98 13.32 -15.14
N ALA A 102 -5.86 11.99 -15.00
CA ALA A 102 -6.41 11.09 -16.00
C ALA A 102 -7.93 11.19 -16.09
N LEU A 103 -8.59 11.35 -14.94
CA LEU A 103 -10.04 11.52 -14.92
C LEU A 103 -10.43 12.82 -15.61
N ASP A 104 -9.75 13.91 -15.26
CA ASP A 104 -10.03 15.23 -15.85
C ASP A 104 -9.82 15.26 -17.35
N ALA A 105 -8.81 14.51 -17.82
CA ALA A 105 -8.50 14.45 -19.25
C ALA A 105 -9.44 13.48 -20.02
N GLY A 106 -10.29 12.77 -19.31
CA GLY A 106 -11.21 11.83 -19.94
C GLY A 106 -10.60 10.48 -20.27
N PHE A 107 -9.44 10.15 -19.67
CA PHE A 107 -8.79 8.87 -19.94
C PHE A 107 -9.35 7.74 -19.08
N LEU A 108 -10.04 8.04 -18.00
CA LEU A 108 -10.65 7.07 -17.10
C LEU A 108 -12.10 7.37 -16.89
N SER A 109 -12.93 6.34 -16.75
CA SER A 109 -14.30 6.55 -16.30
C SER A 109 -14.28 6.88 -14.81
N LYS A 110 -15.33 7.52 -14.34
CA LYS A 110 -15.48 7.84 -12.92
C LYS A 110 -15.46 6.56 -12.09
N GLU A 111 -16.08 5.50 -12.60
CA GLU A 111 -16.13 4.22 -11.89
C GLU A 111 -14.75 3.63 -11.71
N THR A 112 -13.94 3.61 -12.77
CA THR A 112 -12.56 3.10 -12.68
C THR A 112 -11.73 3.97 -11.74
N PHE A 113 -11.90 5.29 -11.85
CA PHE A 113 -11.21 6.22 -10.97
C PHE A 113 -11.55 5.93 -9.51
N ASP A 114 -12.83 5.77 -9.19
CA ASP A 114 -13.24 5.55 -7.79
C ASP A 114 -12.64 4.26 -7.23
N GLY A 115 -12.56 3.22 -8.02
CA GLY A 115 -11.96 1.96 -7.57
C GLY A 115 -10.48 2.09 -7.26
N LEU A 116 -9.74 2.78 -8.14
CA LEU A 116 -8.31 2.99 -7.94
C LEU A 116 -8.05 3.94 -6.77
N GLU A 117 -8.86 4.97 -6.65
CA GLU A 117 -8.73 5.94 -5.56
C GLU A 117 -8.98 5.26 -4.20
N ALA A 118 -10.00 4.41 -4.12
CA ALA A 118 -10.30 3.68 -2.90
C ALA A 118 -9.11 2.78 -2.50
N LYS A 119 -8.50 2.13 -3.48
CA LYS A 119 -7.35 1.27 -3.20
C LYS A 119 -6.15 2.09 -2.75
N ALA A 120 -5.91 3.23 -3.37
CA ALA A 120 -4.83 4.12 -2.97
C ALA A 120 -5.02 4.60 -1.53
N ILE A 121 -6.24 4.99 -1.17
CA ILE A 121 -6.56 5.41 0.19
C ILE A 121 -6.32 4.26 1.18
N SER A 122 -6.65 3.04 0.79
CA SER A 122 -6.41 1.86 1.62
C SER A 122 -4.92 1.70 1.91
N VAL A 123 -4.07 1.90 0.89
CA VAL A 123 -2.61 1.82 1.08
C VAL A 123 -2.14 2.88 2.08
N VAL A 124 -2.66 4.11 1.98
CA VAL A 124 -2.29 5.18 2.93
C VAL A 124 -2.65 4.77 4.36
N LYS A 125 -3.84 4.21 4.56
CA LYS A 125 -4.26 3.79 5.91
C LYS A 125 -3.36 2.69 6.45
N LEU A 126 -3.00 1.72 5.62
CA LEU A 126 -2.13 0.63 6.02
C LEU A 126 -0.71 1.13 6.32
N LEU A 127 -0.21 2.06 5.51
CA LEU A 127 1.09 2.67 5.78
C LEU A 127 1.08 3.45 7.09
N ASN A 128 0.01 4.21 7.34
CA ASN A 128 -0.10 4.96 8.59
C ASN A 128 -0.10 4.01 9.79
N GLY A 129 -0.80 2.88 9.69
CA GLY A 129 -0.81 1.88 10.75
C GLY A 129 0.57 1.26 10.96
N TYR A 130 1.27 0.94 9.89
CA TYR A 130 2.60 0.36 9.97
C TYR A 130 3.61 1.36 10.55
N ILE A 131 3.54 2.61 10.15
CA ILE A 131 4.40 3.67 10.69
C ILE A 131 4.16 3.82 12.19
N ARG A 132 2.90 3.81 12.61
CA ARG A 132 2.55 3.94 14.02
C ARG A 132 3.10 2.76 14.82
N ALA A 133 2.92 1.55 14.32
CA ALA A 133 3.42 0.35 15.01
C ALA A 133 4.94 0.35 15.09
N THR A 134 5.61 0.78 14.01
CA THR A 134 7.07 0.84 13.99
C THR A 134 7.60 1.93 14.91
N THR A 135 6.89 3.05 15.00
CA THR A 135 7.25 4.13 15.93
C THR A 135 7.16 3.64 17.38
N LEU A 136 6.12 2.86 17.69
CA LEU A 136 5.98 2.31 19.04
C LEU A 136 7.12 1.35 19.36
N ARG A 137 7.54 0.51 18.41
CA ARG A 137 8.66 -0.39 18.61
C ARG A 137 9.95 0.38 18.83
N LYS A 138 10.17 1.43 18.04
CA LYS A 138 11.35 2.28 18.18
C LYS A 138 11.40 2.90 19.57
N ASN A 139 10.29 3.46 20.02
CA ASN A 139 10.25 4.13 21.33
C ASN A 139 10.41 3.12 22.48
N SER A 140 9.81 1.96 22.35
CA SER A 140 9.92 0.93 23.37
C SER A 140 11.36 0.48 23.54
N LYS A 141 12.11 0.30 22.45
CA LYS A 141 13.50 -0.10 22.54
C LYS A 141 14.38 1.02 23.04
N GLY A 142 14.04 2.26 22.72
CA GLY A 142 14.78 3.41 23.25
C GLY A 142 14.65 3.52 24.75
N VAL A 143 13.52 3.13 25.31
CA VAL A 143 13.32 3.22 26.75
C VAL A 143 14.04 2.09 27.48
N ALA A 144 14.30 1.00 26.81
CA ALA A 144 14.94 -0.14 27.43
C ALA A 144 16.40 0.10 27.78
N HIS A 145 16.98 1.22 27.37
CA HIS A 145 18.36 1.59 27.76
C HIS A 145 18.33 2.59 28.91
#